data_37ab4697c8124f6392eb26d7f7fa44c7
#
_entry.id   37ab4697c8124f6392eb26d7f7fa44c7
#
_cell.length_a   1.000
_cell.length_b   1.000
_cell.length_c   1.000
_cell.angle_alpha   90.00
_cell.angle_beta   90.00
_cell.angle_gamma   90.00
#
_symmetry.space_group_name_H-M   'P 1'
#
loop_
_entity.id
_entity.type
_entity.pdbx_description
1 polymer ?
#
loop_
_entity_poly.entity_id
_entity_poly.type
_entity_poly.pdbx_seq_one_letter_code
_entity_poly.pdbx_strand_id
1 'polypeptide(L)'
;MHVRGFTKDASSGVKGGGTFEGLRQKIPYLKDLGINAVELMPIFEFDEMESARVVDGVQLYNYWGYNTVSFFAPNTSYAFHQEHNHEGDELKRLIRELKENGIEVILDVVFNHTAEGNEDGPCFCFKGIDNNIYYMLTPDGYYYNFSGCGNVLNCNHPVVRRFITDCLRHWAVEYRVDGFRFDLASILGRDQNGAPMENPPILEALAFDSILGDMKLIAEAWDAGGLYQVGSFPSWNRWAEWNGRYRDDMRSFLKGDSGVAGRAITRITGSSDMYDPASRGYSASVNFLTCHDGFTLYDLYSYNEKHNEKNGWNNTDCLLYTSPSPRDPKTSR
;
A
#
# COMPACT_ATOMS: atom_id res chain seq x y z
N MET A 1 -5.71 1.09 6.87
CA MET A 1 -6.79 0.33 7.59
C MET A 1 -7.36 -0.72 6.65
N HIS A 2 -7.55 -1.96 7.11
CA HIS A 2 -8.15 -3.02 6.29
C HIS A 2 -9.68 -3.02 6.43
N VAL A 3 -10.42 -2.96 5.32
CA VAL A 3 -11.89 -2.87 5.34
C VAL A 3 -12.51 -4.05 6.11
N ARG A 4 -12.12 -5.28 5.77
CA ARG A 4 -12.62 -6.48 6.45
C ARG A 4 -12.16 -6.55 7.91
N GLY A 5 -10.86 -6.39 8.16
CA GLY A 5 -10.26 -6.58 9.48
C GLY A 5 -10.76 -5.61 10.53
N PHE A 6 -11.11 -4.39 10.13
CA PHE A 6 -11.51 -3.36 11.08
C PHE A 6 -12.83 -3.65 11.82
N THR A 7 -13.74 -4.37 11.18
CA THR A 7 -15.08 -4.62 11.76
C THR A 7 -15.51 -6.07 11.77
N LYS A 8 -14.68 -7.02 11.33
CA LYS A 8 -15.05 -8.44 11.21
C LYS A 8 -15.33 -9.11 12.54
N ASP A 9 -14.57 -8.76 13.58
CA ASP A 9 -14.76 -9.31 14.91
C ASP A 9 -16.09 -8.84 15.52
N ALA A 10 -16.79 -9.74 16.24
CA ALA A 10 -18.07 -9.45 16.85
C ALA A 10 -18.03 -8.30 17.87
N SER A 11 -16.87 -8.05 18.48
CA SER A 11 -16.68 -6.94 19.41
C SER A 11 -16.85 -5.56 18.75
N SER A 12 -16.79 -5.50 17.42
CA SER A 12 -17.08 -4.27 16.66
C SER A 12 -18.52 -3.78 16.86
N GLY A 13 -19.47 -4.69 17.15
CA GLY A 13 -20.87 -4.37 17.41
C GLY A 13 -21.66 -3.82 16.21
N VAL A 14 -21.15 -4.00 14.97
CA VAL A 14 -21.78 -3.46 13.76
C VAL A 14 -22.53 -4.54 12.99
N LYS A 15 -23.53 -4.13 12.21
CA LYS A 15 -24.15 -5.00 11.19
C LYS A 15 -23.27 -5.00 9.95
N GLY A 16 -23.08 -6.16 9.32
CA GLY A 16 -22.21 -6.27 8.15
C GLY A 16 -20.73 -6.13 8.49
N GLY A 17 -20.29 -6.71 9.59
CA GLY A 17 -18.89 -6.71 9.99
C GLY A 17 -17.97 -7.25 8.89
N GLY A 18 -16.92 -6.50 8.53
CA GLY A 18 -15.98 -6.81 7.46
C GLY A 18 -16.36 -6.27 6.10
N THR A 19 -17.32 -5.35 6.01
CA THR A 19 -17.79 -4.74 4.76
C THR A 19 -17.68 -3.21 4.79
N PHE A 20 -17.91 -2.56 3.64
CA PHE A 20 -18.01 -1.08 3.54
C PHE A 20 -19.11 -0.54 4.47
N GLU A 21 -20.23 -1.23 4.58
CA GLU A 21 -21.33 -0.85 5.47
C GLU A 21 -20.91 -0.97 6.95
N GLY A 22 -20.19 -2.03 7.33
CA GLY A 22 -19.67 -2.17 8.70
C GLY A 22 -18.68 -1.06 9.06
N LEU A 23 -17.79 -0.69 8.13
CA LEU A 23 -16.86 0.42 8.31
C LEU A 23 -17.60 1.77 8.43
N ARG A 24 -18.65 1.99 7.61
CA ARG A 24 -19.48 3.19 7.66
C ARG A 24 -20.08 3.42 9.05
N GLN A 25 -20.54 2.36 9.72
CA GLN A 25 -21.08 2.45 11.07
C GLN A 25 -20.05 2.85 12.13
N LYS A 26 -18.74 2.78 11.82
CA LYS A 26 -17.64 3.19 12.69
C LYS A 26 -17.16 4.63 12.48
N ILE A 27 -17.78 5.40 11.59
CA ILE A 27 -17.44 6.81 11.39
C ILE A 27 -17.49 7.63 12.70
N PRO A 28 -18.51 7.48 13.57
CA PRO A 28 -18.52 8.19 14.85
C PRO A 28 -17.32 7.84 15.74
N TYR A 29 -16.92 6.57 15.77
CA TYR A 29 -15.73 6.12 16.50
C TYR A 29 -14.44 6.74 15.97
N LEU A 30 -14.28 6.78 14.63
CA LEU A 30 -13.11 7.41 13.99
C LEU A 30 -13.04 8.92 14.29
N LYS A 31 -14.17 9.60 14.31
CA LYS A 31 -14.26 11.02 14.72
C LYS A 31 -13.86 11.23 16.18
N ASP A 32 -14.39 10.42 17.08
CA ASP A 32 -14.08 10.49 18.51
C ASP A 32 -12.60 10.23 18.79
N LEU A 33 -11.99 9.33 17.99
CA LEU A 33 -10.55 9.08 18.03
C LEU A 33 -9.70 10.23 17.45
N GLY A 34 -10.31 11.22 16.79
CA GLY A 34 -9.63 12.36 16.19
C GLY A 34 -9.02 12.08 14.82
N ILE A 35 -9.49 11.05 14.11
CA ILE A 35 -9.02 10.70 12.75
C ILE A 35 -9.56 11.72 11.75
N ASN A 36 -8.68 12.26 10.91
CA ASN A 36 -9.00 13.19 9.83
C ASN A 36 -8.74 12.64 8.42
N ALA A 37 -8.11 11.49 8.32
CA ALA A 37 -7.95 10.75 7.06
C ALA A 37 -7.88 9.24 7.33
N VAL A 38 -8.42 8.44 6.43
CA VAL A 38 -8.26 6.99 6.42
C VAL A 38 -7.52 6.59 5.14
N GLU A 39 -6.48 5.78 5.30
CA GLU A 39 -5.82 5.08 4.20
C GLU A 39 -6.34 3.65 4.19
N LEU A 40 -7.12 3.30 3.17
CA LEU A 40 -7.67 1.97 3.01
C LEU A 40 -6.65 1.08 2.30
N MET A 41 -6.30 -0.05 2.92
CA MET A 41 -5.56 -1.12 2.24
C MET A 41 -6.32 -1.53 0.97
N PRO A 42 -5.69 -2.26 0.02
CA PRO A 42 -6.24 -2.43 -1.31
C PRO A 42 -7.73 -2.82 -1.32
N ILE A 43 -8.51 -2.03 -2.03
CA ILE A 43 -9.95 -2.24 -2.20
C ILE A 43 -10.32 -2.55 -3.66
N PHE A 44 -9.36 -2.56 -4.56
CA PHE A 44 -9.59 -3.02 -5.93
C PHE A 44 -9.90 -4.52 -5.92
N GLU A 45 -10.60 -5.01 -6.94
CA GLU A 45 -10.94 -6.42 -7.03
C GLU A 45 -9.69 -7.30 -7.09
N PHE A 46 -9.63 -8.29 -6.21
CA PHE A 46 -8.59 -9.31 -6.15
C PHE A 46 -9.20 -10.68 -5.88
N ASP A 47 -8.48 -11.75 -6.21
CA ASP A 47 -8.92 -13.11 -5.97
C ASP A 47 -8.57 -13.53 -4.53
N GLU A 48 -9.59 -13.65 -3.67
CA GLU A 48 -9.42 -14.12 -2.30
C GLU A 48 -8.99 -15.58 -2.22
N MET A 49 -9.22 -16.37 -3.28
CA MET A 49 -8.83 -17.76 -3.36
C MET A 49 -7.38 -17.96 -3.76
N GLU A 50 -6.73 -16.91 -4.27
CA GLU A 50 -5.31 -16.96 -4.56
C GLU A 50 -4.53 -17.29 -3.29
N SER A 51 -3.65 -18.30 -3.38
CA SER A 51 -2.89 -18.80 -2.22
C SER A 51 -3.75 -19.33 -1.05
N ALA A 52 -5.04 -19.60 -1.29
CA ALA A 52 -5.90 -20.19 -0.29
C ALA A 52 -5.38 -21.56 0.17
N ARG A 53 -5.39 -21.79 1.49
CA ARG A 53 -4.84 -22.99 2.09
C ARG A 53 -5.54 -23.37 3.38
N VAL A 54 -5.39 -24.60 3.81
CA VAL A 54 -5.91 -25.07 5.10
C VAL A 54 -4.74 -25.24 6.07
N VAL A 55 -4.84 -24.58 7.23
CA VAL A 55 -3.86 -24.72 8.32
C VAL A 55 -4.62 -25.08 9.59
N ASP A 56 -4.26 -26.19 10.22
CA ASP A 56 -4.94 -26.70 11.43
C ASP A 56 -6.46 -26.80 11.29
N GLY A 57 -6.96 -27.17 10.09
CA GLY A 57 -8.38 -27.27 9.80
C GLY A 57 -9.10 -25.93 9.54
N VAL A 58 -8.38 -24.82 9.54
CA VAL A 58 -8.92 -23.49 9.23
C VAL A 58 -8.55 -23.11 7.80
N GLN A 59 -9.56 -22.76 6.99
CA GLN A 59 -9.37 -22.22 5.65
C GLN A 59 -8.86 -20.80 5.73
N LEU A 60 -7.68 -20.54 5.15
CA LEU A 60 -7.09 -19.21 5.01
C LEU A 60 -7.20 -18.74 3.56
N TYR A 61 -7.34 -17.45 3.38
CA TYR A 61 -7.53 -16.78 2.10
C TYR A 61 -6.47 -15.69 1.90
N ASN A 62 -6.36 -15.15 0.68
CA ASN A 62 -5.66 -13.91 0.45
C ASN A 62 -6.39 -12.79 1.20
N TYR A 63 -5.73 -12.21 2.20
CA TYR A 63 -6.39 -11.29 3.14
C TYR A 63 -6.15 -9.83 2.79
N TRP A 64 -4.91 -9.46 2.40
CA TRP A 64 -4.53 -8.06 2.22
C TRP A 64 -4.97 -7.46 0.90
N GLY A 65 -5.05 -8.26 -0.18
CA GLY A 65 -5.48 -7.82 -1.49
C GLY A 65 -4.42 -7.10 -2.34
N TYR A 66 -3.13 -7.28 -2.05
CA TYR A 66 -2.05 -6.69 -2.86
C TYR A 66 -1.81 -7.42 -4.20
N ASN A 67 -2.77 -8.16 -4.69
CA ASN A 67 -2.75 -8.86 -5.98
C ASN A 67 -3.98 -8.46 -6.81
N THR A 68 -3.91 -7.28 -7.42
CA THR A 68 -5.03 -6.70 -8.16
C THR A 68 -5.35 -7.50 -9.43
N VAL A 69 -6.61 -7.88 -9.58
CA VAL A 69 -7.19 -8.54 -10.77
C VAL A 69 -7.91 -7.50 -11.64
N SER A 70 -8.74 -6.65 -11.03
CA SER A 70 -9.46 -5.59 -11.75
C SER A 70 -9.21 -4.23 -11.14
N PHE A 71 -8.63 -3.34 -11.92
CA PHE A 71 -8.17 -2.03 -11.47
C PHE A 71 -9.27 -0.95 -11.38
N PHE A 72 -10.40 -1.16 -12.05
CA PHE A 72 -11.51 -0.19 -12.14
C PHE A 72 -12.74 -0.58 -11.32
N ALA A 73 -12.68 -1.68 -10.57
CA ALA A 73 -13.78 -2.17 -9.76
C ALA A 73 -13.35 -2.37 -8.30
N PRO A 74 -14.21 -2.03 -7.33
CA PRO A 74 -13.97 -2.38 -5.93
C PRO A 74 -14.20 -3.86 -5.69
N ASN A 75 -13.55 -4.40 -4.66
CA ASN A 75 -13.68 -5.81 -4.29
C ASN A 75 -15.13 -6.14 -3.88
N THR A 76 -15.72 -7.09 -4.58
CA THR A 76 -17.11 -7.51 -4.42
C THR A 76 -17.39 -8.09 -3.04
N SER A 77 -16.40 -8.73 -2.41
CA SER A 77 -16.56 -9.34 -1.08
C SER A 77 -16.63 -8.32 0.07
N TYR A 78 -16.32 -7.05 -0.20
CA TYR A 78 -16.47 -5.97 0.78
C TYR A 78 -17.87 -5.33 0.78
N ALA A 79 -18.75 -5.73 -0.14
CA ALA A 79 -20.16 -5.32 -0.10
C ALA A 79 -20.92 -6.08 0.99
N PHE A 80 -21.82 -5.39 1.68
CA PHE A 80 -22.77 -6.00 2.61
C PHE A 80 -23.93 -6.66 1.85
N HIS A 81 -24.43 -5.99 0.80
CA HIS A 81 -25.41 -6.55 -0.12
C HIS A 81 -24.67 -7.13 -1.33
N GLN A 82 -24.56 -8.44 -1.36
CA GLN A 82 -23.82 -9.17 -2.40
C GLN A 82 -24.66 -9.46 -3.66
N GLU A 83 -25.82 -8.83 -3.80
CA GLU A 83 -26.70 -8.96 -4.95
C GLU A 83 -26.43 -7.82 -5.93
N HIS A 84 -26.17 -8.14 -7.20
CA HIS A 84 -26.23 -7.19 -8.33
C HIS A 84 -25.32 -5.94 -8.23
N ASN A 85 -24.01 -6.09 -8.03
CA ASN A 85 -23.04 -4.98 -8.15
C ASN A 85 -23.30 -3.81 -7.19
N HIS A 86 -23.61 -4.08 -5.93
CA HIS A 86 -23.80 -3.03 -4.91
C HIS A 86 -22.50 -2.51 -4.29
N GLU A 87 -21.36 -3.17 -4.53
CA GLU A 87 -20.06 -2.83 -3.97
C GLU A 87 -19.63 -1.39 -4.29
N GLY A 88 -19.86 -0.96 -5.54
CA GLY A 88 -19.57 0.41 -5.97
C GLY A 88 -20.42 1.46 -5.26
N ASP A 89 -21.71 1.21 -5.10
CA ASP A 89 -22.63 2.11 -4.43
C ASP A 89 -22.37 2.19 -2.92
N GLU A 90 -22.06 1.06 -2.29
CA GLU A 90 -21.71 1.03 -0.87
C GLU A 90 -20.39 1.75 -0.60
N LEU A 91 -19.38 1.58 -1.44
CA LEU A 91 -18.12 2.31 -1.33
C LEU A 91 -18.33 3.81 -1.56
N LYS A 92 -19.08 4.22 -2.58
CA LYS A 92 -19.41 5.64 -2.81
C LYS A 92 -20.15 6.27 -1.63
N ARG A 93 -21.05 5.51 -0.99
CA ARG A 93 -21.75 5.96 0.23
C ARG A 93 -20.77 6.10 1.40
N LEU A 94 -19.90 5.14 1.64
CA LEU A 94 -18.89 5.19 2.68
C LEU A 94 -17.99 6.42 2.52
N ILE A 95 -17.46 6.64 1.31
CA ILE A 95 -16.57 7.78 1.01
C ILE A 95 -17.30 9.11 1.25
N ARG A 96 -18.52 9.23 0.76
CA ARG A 96 -19.33 10.44 0.96
C ARG A 96 -19.52 10.74 2.45
N GLU A 97 -19.95 9.75 3.25
CA GLU A 97 -20.21 9.96 4.67
C GLU A 97 -18.93 10.23 5.47
N LEU A 98 -17.80 9.61 5.11
CA LEU A 98 -16.49 9.97 5.69
C LEU A 98 -16.18 11.45 5.44
N LYS A 99 -16.31 11.93 4.20
CA LYS A 99 -16.05 13.32 3.84
C LYS A 99 -17.00 14.30 4.51
N GLU A 100 -18.30 13.99 4.61
CA GLU A 100 -19.29 14.78 5.36
C GLU A 100 -18.93 14.90 6.83
N ASN A 101 -18.17 13.95 7.37
CA ASN A 101 -17.65 13.97 8.74
C ASN A 101 -16.22 14.52 8.86
N GLY A 102 -15.67 15.11 7.80
CA GLY A 102 -14.33 15.72 7.80
C GLY A 102 -13.19 14.70 7.76
N ILE A 103 -13.45 13.48 7.28
CA ILE A 103 -12.45 12.42 7.15
C ILE A 103 -12.16 12.20 5.67
N GLU A 104 -10.93 12.45 5.25
CA GLU A 104 -10.44 12.20 3.90
C GLU A 104 -10.24 10.70 3.66
N VAL A 105 -10.29 10.28 2.39
CA VAL A 105 -10.10 8.89 1.98
C VAL A 105 -8.93 8.77 1.01
N ILE A 106 -7.93 7.99 1.40
CA ILE A 106 -6.76 7.66 0.60
C ILE A 106 -6.85 6.17 0.25
N LEU A 107 -6.62 5.81 -1.01
CA LEU A 107 -6.58 4.42 -1.44
C LEU A 107 -5.14 3.93 -1.56
N ASP A 108 -4.87 2.76 -1.00
CA ASP A 108 -3.63 2.03 -1.23
C ASP A 108 -3.75 1.28 -2.55
N VAL A 109 -2.87 1.60 -3.52
CA VAL A 109 -2.95 1.11 -4.89
C VAL A 109 -1.70 0.37 -5.31
N VAL A 110 -1.90 -0.72 -6.04
CA VAL A 110 -0.83 -1.62 -6.47
C VAL A 110 -0.68 -1.54 -7.98
N PHE A 111 0.29 -0.77 -8.46
CA PHE A 111 0.64 -0.69 -9.88
C PHE A 111 2.04 -1.20 -10.19
N ASN A 112 2.73 -1.71 -9.20
CA ASN A 112 4.07 -2.26 -9.38
C ASN A 112 4.06 -3.67 -9.98
N HIS A 113 3.00 -4.45 -9.75
CA HIS A 113 2.81 -5.80 -10.25
C HIS A 113 1.33 -6.13 -10.47
N THR A 114 1.03 -7.32 -10.97
CA THR A 114 -0.32 -7.86 -11.15
C THR A 114 -0.43 -9.26 -10.53
N ALA A 115 -1.67 -9.75 -10.38
CA ALA A 115 -1.95 -11.10 -9.90
C ALA A 115 -1.58 -12.22 -10.91
N GLU A 116 -0.96 -11.88 -12.05
CA GLU A 116 -0.59 -12.89 -13.06
C GLU A 116 0.73 -13.62 -12.77
N GLY A 117 1.46 -13.26 -11.67
CA GLY A 117 2.70 -13.93 -11.27
C GLY A 117 3.79 -13.90 -12.35
N ASN A 118 4.69 -14.89 -12.34
CA ASN A 118 5.75 -15.09 -13.34
C ASN A 118 5.26 -15.88 -14.56
N GLU A 119 6.19 -16.47 -15.33
CA GLU A 119 5.91 -17.28 -16.53
C GLU A 119 5.00 -18.47 -16.25
N ASP A 120 5.05 -19.05 -15.06
CA ASP A 120 4.21 -20.18 -14.62
C ASP A 120 2.85 -19.72 -14.05
N GLY A 121 2.67 -18.42 -13.86
CA GLY A 121 1.44 -17.84 -13.31
C GLY A 121 0.30 -17.78 -14.32
N PRO A 122 -0.92 -17.47 -13.86
CA PRO A 122 -2.10 -17.43 -14.71
C PRO A 122 -2.00 -16.37 -15.82
N CYS A 123 -2.78 -16.55 -16.87
CA CYS A 123 -2.92 -15.62 -17.97
C CYS A 123 -4.39 -15.26 -18.11
N PHE A 124 -4.83 -14.17 -17.48
CA PHE A 124 -6.24 -13.77 -17.50
C PHE A 124 -6.45 -12.31 -17.91
N CYS A 125 -5.40 -11.52 -18.03
CA CYS A 125 -5.53 -10.12 -18.43
C CYS A 125 -4.35 -9.66 -19.32
N PHE A 126 -3.34 -8.98 -18.78
CA PHE A 126 -2.31 -8.29 -19.53
C PHE A 126 -1.34 -9.20 -20.29
N LYS A 127 -1.03 -10.38 -19.76
CA LYS A 127 -0.23 -11.38 -20.47
C LYS A 127 -0.87 -11.77 -21.80
N GLY A 128 -2.20 -11.97 -21.80
CA GLY A 128 -2.95 -12.36 -22.98
C GLY A 128 -3.20 -11.21 -23.97
N ILE A 129 -3.16 -9.95 -23.52
CA ILE A 129 -3.35 -8.78 -24.39
C ILE A 129 -2.05 -8.45 -25.13
N ASP A 130 -0.99 -8.10 -24.40
CA ASP A 130 0.35 -7.86 -24.95
C ASP A 130 1.41 -7.89 -23.84
N ASN A 131 2.01 -9.04 -23.65
CA ASN A 131 2.98 -9.27 -22.59
C ASN A 131 4.17 -8.29 -22.63
N ASN A 132 4.66 -7.94 -23.82
CA ASN A 132 5.84 -7.08 -23.97
C ASN A 132 5.56 -5.61 -23.67
N ILE A 133 4.34 -5.16 -23.82
CA ILE A 133 3.93 -3.80 -23.49
C ILE A 133 3.74 -3.64 -21.99
N TYR A 134 3.03 -4.59 -21.37
CA TYR A 134 2.59 -4.44 -19.99
C TYR A 134 3.64 -4.83 -18.97
N TYR A 135 4.55 -5.74 -19.28
CA TYR A 135 5.54 -6.22 -18.30
C TYR A 135 6.97 -5.84 -18.65
N MET A 136 7.79 -5.67 -17.63
CA MET A 136 9.24 -5.57 -17.81
C MET A 136 9.80 -6.98 -17.97
N LEU A 137 10.42 -7.22 -19.13
CA LEU A 137 11.00 -8.51 -19.46
C LEU A 137 12.53 -8.40 -19.61
N THR A 138 13.23 -9.43 -19.16
CA THR A 138 14.65 -9.61 -19.43
C THR A 138 14.88 -9.89 -20.93
N PRO A 139 16.11 -9.73 -21.46
CA PRO A 139 16.41 -10.05 -22.86
C PRO A 139 16.06 -11.49 -23.25
N ASP A 140 16.06 -12.42 -22.28
CA ASP A 140 15.72 -13.83 -22.49
C ASP A 140 14.20 -14.10 -22.38
N GLY A 141 13.38 -13.05 -22.13
CA GLY A 141 11.92 -13.12 -22.09
C GLY A 141 11.32 -13.50 -20.74
N TYR A 142 12.10 -13.59 -19.67
CA TYR A 142 11.61 -13.78 -18.31
C TYR A 142 11.18 -12.47 -17.67
N TYR A 143 10.35 -12.54 -16.63
CA TYR A 143 9.90 -11.34 -15.91
C TYR A 143 10.98 -10.81 -14.97
N TYR A 144 11.20 -9.49 -14.96
CA TYR A 144 11.81 -8.85 -13.79
C TYR A 144 10.93 -9.02 -12.57
N ASN A 145 11.54 -9.14 -11.39
CA ASN A 145 10.82 -9.39 -10.13
C ASN A 145 11.27 -8.46 -9.00
N PHE A 146 11.21 -7.14 -9.23
CA PHE A 146 11.49 -6.14 -8.19
C PHE A 146 10.35 -6.01 -7.18
N SER A 147 9.19 -6.61 -7.45
CA SER A 147 8.04 -6.65 -6.55
C SER A 147 8.10 -7.78 -5.53
N GLY A 148 8.83 -8.86 -5.82
CA GLY A 148 8.76 -10.11 -5.06
C GLY A 148 7.55 -10.98 -5.41
N CYS A 149 6.66 -10.50 -6.31
CA CYS A 149 5.40 -11.17 -6.68
C CYS A 149 5.45 -11.87 -8.05
N GLY A 150 6.63 -11.99 -8.65
CA GLY A 150 6.86 -12.74 -9.89
C GLY A 150 6.86 -11.89 -11.16
N ASN A 151 6.29 -10.69 -11.15
CA ASN A 151 6.30 -9.79 -12.30
C ASN A 151 6.44 -8.32 -11.88
N VAL A 152 6.68 -7.46 -12.86
CA VAL A 152 6.72 -6.00 -12.70
C VAL A 152 6.04 -5.36 -13.89
N LEU A 153 5.10 -4.43 -13.64
CA LEU A 153 4.49 -3.63 -14.70
C LEU A 153 5.49 -2.63 -15.29
N ASN A 154 5.49 -2.49 -16.61
CA ASN A 154 6.29 -1.52 -17.36
C ASN A 154 5.64 -0.13 -17.31
N CYS A 155 5.61 0.49 -16.12
CA CYS A 155 4.85 1.70 -15.81
C CYS A 155 5.21 2.90 -16.68
N ASN A 156 6.43 2.97 -17.22
CA ASN A 156 6.88 4.07 -18.08
C ASN A 156 6.59 3.85 -19.58
N HIS A 157 6.12 2.67 -19.98
CA HIS A 157 5.59 2.47 -21.32
C HIS A 157 4.34 3.34 -21.55
N PRO A 158 4.21 4.07 -22.67
CA PRO A 158 3.11 5.03 -22.89
C PRO A 158 1.71 4.44 -22.70
N VAL A 159 1.47 3.20 -23.11
CA VAL A 159 0.19 2.49 -22.94
C VAL A 159 -0.10 2.22 -21.48
N VAL A 160 0.87 1.68 -20.74
CA VAL A 160 0.72 1.35 -19.31
C VAL A 160 0.58 2.63 -18.47
N ARG A 161 1.39 3.66 -18.78
CA ARG A 161 1.27 4.96 -18.12
C ARG A 161 -0.13 5.56 -18.28
N ARG A 162 -0.71 5.50 -19.50
CA ARG A 162 -2.08 5.94 -19.75
C ARG A 162 -3.09 5.12 -18.96
N PHE A 163 -2.96 3.80 -18.96
CA PHE A 163 -3.81 2.90 -18.19
C PHE A 163 -3.82 3.27 -16.70
N ILE A 164 -2.65 3.49 -16.10
CA ILE A 164 -2.53 3.89 -14.69
C ILE A 164 -3.20 5.25 -14.45
N THR A 165 -2.92 6.23 -15.30
CA THR A 165 -3.51 7.57 -15.16
C THR A 165 -5.04 7.54 -15.29
N ASP A 166 -5.57 6.81 -16.27
CA ASP A 166 -7.02 6.69 -16.49
C ASP A 166 -7.70 5.95 -15.32
N CYS A 167 -7.03 4.93 -14.75
CA CYS A 167 -7.50 4.24 -13.55
C CYS A 167 -7.60 5.19 -12.35
N LEU A 168 -6.54 5.93 -12.04
CA LEU A 168 -6.54 6.85 -10.92
C LEU A 168 -7.56 7.98 -11.10
N ARG A 169 -7.72 8.50 -12.31
CA ARG A 169 -8.77 9.49 -12.64
C ARG A 169 -10.17 8.91 -12.42
N HIS A 170 -10.41 7.65 -12.78
CA HIS A 170 -11.69 6.98 -12.49
C HIS A 170 -12.00 7.00 -10.99
N TRP A 171 -11.06 6.60 -10.15
CA TRP A 171 -11.26 6.62 -8.69
C TRP A 171 -11.41 8.04 -8.13
N ALA A 172 -10.68 9.00 -8.68
CA ALA A 172 -10.78 10.40 -8.30
C ALA A 172 -12.14 11.03 -8.65
N VAL A 173 -12.65 10.76 -9.83
CA VAL A 173 -13.88 11.40 -10.36
C VAL A 173 -15.13 10.66 -9.91
N GLU A 174 -15.16 9.33 -10.06
CA GLU A 174 -16.35 8.52 -9.77
C GLU A 174 -16.54 8.25 -8.29
N TYR A 175 -15.46 8.02 -7.55
CA TYR A 175 -15.50 7.73 -6.11
C TYR A 175 -15.14 8.92 -5.24
N ARG A 176 -14.53 9.97 -5.83
CA ARG A 176 -14.16 11.22 -5.14
C ARG A 176 -13.23 11.00 -3.95
N VAL A 177 -12.26 10.12 -4.08
CA VAL A 177 -11.20 9.91 -3.09
C VAL A 177 -10.28 11.14 -3.01
N ASP A 178 -9.53 11.28 -1.92
CA ASP A 178 -8.69 12.44 -1.64
C ASP A 178 -7.21 12.20 -1.93
N GLY A 179 -6.83 10.95 -2.19
CA GLY A 179 -5.44 10.61 -2.50
C GLY A 179 -5.20 9.14 -2.74
N PHE A 180 -3.93 8.85 -3.03
CA PHE A 180 -3.44 7.50 -3.28
C PHE A 180 -2.11 7.27 -2.58
N ARG A 181 -1.96 6.11 -1.95
CA ARG A 181 -0.69 5.57 -1.50
C ARG A 181 -0.26 4.47 -2.48
N PHE A 182 0.94 4.57 -3.01
CA PHE A 182 1.45 3.64 -4.02
C PHE A 182 2.38 2.62 -3.38
N ASP A 183 1.96 1.37 -3.46
CA ASP A 183 2.73 0.21 -3.04
C ASP A 183 4.01 0.09 -3.87
N LEU A 184 5.16 -0.15 -3.22
CA LEU A 184 6.48 -0.29 -3.83
C LEU A 184 6.73 0.75 -4.95
N ALA A 185 6.47 2.03 -4.67
CA ALA A 185 6.44 3.10 -5.66
C ALA A 185 7.77 3.31 -6.39
N SER A 186 8.90 2.88 -5.83
CA SER A 186 10.19 2.94 -6.52
C SER A 186 10.22 2.13 -7.82
N ILE A 187 9.36 1.13 -7.96
CA ILE A 187 9.20 0.37 -9.21
C ILE A 187 8.66 1.25 -10.33
N LEU A 188 7.73 2.17 -10.04
CA LEU A 188 7.19 3.10 -11.02
C LEU A 188 8.26 4.04 -11.59
N GLY A 189 9.38 4.20 -10.86
CA GLY A 189 10.54 4.99 -11.28
C GLY A 189 11.58 4.24 -12.10
N ARG A 190 11.34 2.97 -12.49
CA ARG A 190 12.29 2.18 -13.28
C ARG A 190 12.01 2.27 -14.77
N ASP A 191 13.06 2.21 -15.59
CA ASP A 191 12.95 2.04 -17.05
C ASP A 191 12.62 0.58 -17.41
N GLN A 192 12.42 0.31 -18.69
CA GLN A 192 12.08 -1.03 -19.20
C GLN A 192 13.15 -2.10 -18.92
N ASN A 193 14.39 -1.71 -18.61
CA ASN A 193 15.50 -2.60 -18.29
C ASN A 193 15.69 -2.74 -16.75
N GLY A 194 14.81 -2.13 -15.98
CA GLY A 194 14.85 -2.16 -14.53
C GLY A 194 15.77 -1.14 -13.87
N ALA A 195 16.41 -0.25 -14.62
CA ALA A 195 17.25 0.80 -14.03
C ALA A 195 16.41 1.96 -13.46
N PRO A 196 16.77 2.51 -12.29
CA PRO A 196 16.10 3.68 -11.74
C PRO A 196 16.32 4.90 -12.65
N MET A 197 15.25 5.65 -12.93
CA MET A 197 15.26 6.88 -13.70
C MET A 197 15.33 8.09 -12.78
N GLU A 198 16.05 9.12 -13.18
CA GLU A 198 16.07 10.41 -12.46
C GLU A 198 14.72 11.13 -12.61
N ASN A 199 14.15 11.11 -13.81
CA ASN A 199 12.89 11.75 -14.16
C ASN A 199 11.90 10.75 -14.77
N PRO A 200 11.24 9.91 -13.96
CA PRO A 200 10.29 8.92 -14.45
C PRO A 200 9.03 9.58 -15.03
N PRO A 201 8.70 9.32 -16.31
CA PRO A 201 7.55 9.96 -16.96
C PRO A 201 6.20 9.71 -16.28
N ILE A 202 5.99 8.54 -15.67
CA ILE A 202 4.74 8.26 -14.94
C ILE A 202 4.60 9.13 -13.70
N LEU A 203 5.65 9.29 -12.90
CA LEU A 203 5.60 10.06 -11.67
C LEU A 203 5.39 11.55 -11.95
N GLU A 204 6.05 12.08 -12.99
CA GLU A 204 5.82 13.44 -13.49
C GLU A 204 4.39 13.62 -13.98
N ALA A 205 3.89 12.70 -14.81
CA ALA A 205 2.53 12.77 -15.34
C ALA A 205 1.47 12.80 -14.23
N LEU A 206 1.63 11.98 -13.18
CA LEU A 206 0.71 11.98 -12.04
C LEU A 206 0.81 13.26 -11.21
N ALA A 207 2.04 13.79 -11.02
CA ALA A 207 2.26 15.01 -10.24
C ALA A 207 1.59 16.26 -10.85
N PHE A 208 1.50 16.32 -12.18
CA PHE A 208 0.99 17.49 -12.92
C PHE A 208 -0.31 17.21 -13.69
N ASP A 209 -0.96 16.09 -13.41
CA ASP A 209 -2.26 15.78 -13.99
C ASP A 209 -3.33 16.77 -13.54
N SER A 210 -4.22 17.18 -14.46
CA SER A 210 -5.24 18.19 -14.18
C SER A 210 -6.30 17.76 -13.15
N ILE A 211 -6.46 16.45 -12.91
CA ILE A 211 -7.40 15.89 -11.94
C ILE A 211 -6.64 15.45 -10.68
N LEU A 212 -5.50 14.78 -10.87
CA LEU A 212 -4.72 14.20 -9.76
C LEU A 212 -3.78 15.21 -9.09
N GLY A 213 -3.51 16.35 -9.74
CA GLY A 213 -2.55 17.35 -9.26
C GLY A 213 -2.86 17.95 -7.90
N ASP A 214 -4.12 17.99 -7.49
CA ASP A 214 -4.54 18.49 -6.17
C ASP A 214 -4.73 17.37 -5.12
N MET A 215 -4.54 16.10 -5.52
CA MET A 215 -4.73 14.96 -4.63
C MET A 215 -3.46 14.63 -3.85
N LYS A 216 -3.60 13.93 -2.73
CA LYS A 216 -2.46 13.40 -1.99
C LYS A 216 -1.84 12.24 -2.78
N LEU A 217 -0.55 12.35 -3.08
CA LEU A 217 0.25 11.28 -3.69
C LEU A 217 1.30 10.86 -2.67
N ILE A 218 1.23 9.61 -2.21
CA ILE A 218 2.09 9.08 -1.16
C ILE A 218 2.84 7.87 -1.72
N ALA A 219 4.16 7.89 -1.63
CA ALA A 219 5.00 6.81 -2.09
C ALA A 219 5.47 5.93 -0.94
N GLU A 220 5.35 4.62 -1.12
CA GLU A 220 6.22 3.68 -0.46
C GLU A 220 7.53 3.66 -1.27
N ALA A 221 8.50 4.48 -0.85
CA ALA A 221 9.67 4.85 -1.65
C ALA A 221 10.79 3.80 -1.59
N TRP A 222 10.45 2.53 -1.78
CA TRP A 222 11.38 1.38 -1.90
C TRP A 222 10.79 0.28 -2.77
N ASP A 223 11.58 -0.78 -3.01
CA ASP A 223 11.11 -2.01 -3.65
C ASP A 223 11.80 -3.27 -3.09
N ALA A 224 11.34 -4.45 -3.51
CA ALA A 224 11.89 -5.73 -3.09
C ALA A 224 13.24 -6.07 -3.78
N GLY A 225 13.62 -5.34 -4.81
CA GLY A 225 14.93 -5.44 -5.47
C GLY A 225 16.06 -4.70 -4.75
N GLY A 226 15.75 -4.03 -3.62
CA GLY A 226 16.72 -3.35 -2.78
C GLY A 226 16.89 -1.85 -3.07
N LEU A 227 16.10 -1.27 -3.98
CA LEU A 227 16.10 0.18 -4.18
C LEU A 227 15.36 0.85 -3.03
N TYR A 228 16.02 1.79 -2.34
CA TYR A 228 15.49 2.54 -1.21
C TYR A 228 15.66 4.04 -1.45
N GLN A 229 14.58 4.75 -1.72
CA GLN A 229 14.56 6.15 -2.14
C GLN A 229 13.89 7.08 -1.11
N VAL A 230 13.74 6.68 0.14
CA VAL A 230 13.18 7.55 1.18
C VAL A 230 14.06 8.78 1.36
N GLY A 231 13.50 9.96 1.12
CA GLY A 231 14.21 11.24 1.08
C GLY A 231 14.78 11.64 -0.28
N SER A 232 14.82 10.72 -1.25
CA SER A 232 15.34 10.95 -2.61
C SER A 232 14.40 10.49 -3.73
N PHE A 233 13.16 10.17 -3.39
CA PHE A 233 12.14 9.77 -4.37
C PHE A 233 11.90 10.92 -5.38
N PRO A 234 11.78 10.63 -6.69
CA PRO A 234 11.47 11.64 -7.71
C PRO A 234 10.08 12.24 -7.49
N SER A 235 10.02 13.35 -6.79
CA SER A 235 8.76 13.84 -6.18
C SER A 235 8.14 15.05 -6.86
N TRP A 236 8.89 15.80 -7.67
CA TRP A 236 8.46 17.11 -8.21
C TRP A 236 7.78 18.02 -7.17
N ASN A 237 8.19 17.93 -5.90
CA ASN A 237 7.59 18.61 -4.74
C ASN A 237 6.08 18.35 -4.55
N ARG A 238 5.58 17.23 -5.10
CA ARG A 238 4.17 16.84 -5.04
C ARG A 238 3.96 15.57 -4.22
N TRP A 239 4.91 14.63 -4.30
CA TRP A 239 4.81 13.36 -3.62
C TRP A 239 5.28 13.45 -2.18
N ALA A 240 4.49 12.92 -1.26
CA ALA A 240 4.92 12.56 0.08
C ALA A 240 5.45 11.12 0.11
N GLU A 241 6.16 10.76 1.15
CA GLU A 241 6.76 9.44 1.30
C GLU A 241 6.43 8.84 2.67
N TRP A 242 6.14 7.57 2.72
CA TRP A 242 6.20 6.84 3.97
C TRP A 242 7.62 6.88 4.50
N ASN A 243 7.81 7.48 5.67
CA ASN A 243 9.14 7.68 6.25
C ASN A 243 9.58 6.43 7.04
N GLY A 244 10.19 5.47 6.34
CA GLY A 244 10.72 4.26 6.97
C GLY A 244 11.82 4.55 8.00
N ARG A 245 12.62 5.62 7.83
CA ARG A 245 13.63 6.00 8.83
C ARG A 245 12.99 6.55 10.11
N TYR A 246 11.87 7.29 9.98
CA TYR A 246 11.10 7.69 11.17
C TYR A 246 10.64 6.47 11.94
N ARG A 247 10.04 5.50 11.27
CA ARG A 247 9.61 4.23 11.86
C ARG A 247 10.73 3.57 12.65
N ASP A 248 11.88 3.38 12.02
CA ASP A 248 12.98 2.60 12.60
C ASP A 248 13.68 3.33 13.75
N ASP A 249 13.97 4.63 13.58
CA ASP A 249 14.59 5.45 14.62
C ASP A 249 13.67 5.62 15.84
N MET A 250 12.37 5.81 15.61
CA MET A 250 11.41 5.96 16.71
C MET A 250 11.16 4.64 17.43
N ARG A 251 11.12 3.50 16.73
CA ARG A 251 11.06 2.17 17.36
C ARG A 251 12.27 1.92 18.25
N SER A 252 13.47 2.21 17.77
CA SER A 252 14.71 2.10 18.55
C SER A 252 14.70 3.01 19.77
N PHE A 253 14.22 4.25 19.62
CA PHE A 253 14.11 5.19 20.74
C PHE A 253 13.11 4.71 21.80
N LEU A 254 11.92 4.28 21.41
CA LEU A 254 10.90 3.79 22.31
C LEU A 254 11.28 2.47 22.99
N LYS A 255 12.12 1.66 22.36
CA LYS A 255 12.69 0.45 22.94
C LYS A 255 13.76 0.77 24.03
N GLY A 256 14.35 1.97 24.00
CA GLY A 256 15.41 2.38 24.91
C GLY A 256 16.83 2.03 24.43
N ASP A 257 17.03 1.85 23.12
CA ASP A 257 18.36 1.61 22.56
C ASP A 257 19.27 2.81 22.83
N SER A 258 20.54 2.55 23.13
CA SER A 258 21.51 3.61 23.44
C SER A 258 21.92 4.38 22.17
N GLY A 259 22.23 5.67 22.31
CA GLY A 259 22.80 6.50 21.24
C GLY A 259 21.79 6.95 20.15
N VAL A 260 20.48 6.71 20.34
CA VAL A 260 19.46 7.03 19.32
C VAL A 260 18.77 8.38 19.52
N ALA A 261 18.97 9.06 20.65
CA ALA A 261 18.22 10.28 21.01
C ALA A 261 18.38 11.39 19.94
N GLY A 262 19.58 11.59 19.40
CA GLY A 262 19.82 12.61 18.35
C GLY A 262 19.03 12.31 17.07
N ARG A 263 18.96 11.04 16.66
CA ARG A 263 18.15 10.62 15.50
C ARG A 263 16.66 10.81 15.76
N ALA A 264 16.18 10.41 16.94
CA ALA A 264 14.78 10.60 17.31
C ALA A 264 14.37 12.08 17.29
N ILE A 265 15.23 12.98 17.79
CA ILE A 265 14.97 14.43 17.70
C ILE A 265 14.87 14.86 16.24
N THR A 266 15.79 14.44 15.37
CA THR A 266 15.74 14.75 13.94
C THR A 266 14.45 14.27 13.30
N ARG A 267 13.98 13.06 13.64
CA ARG A 267 12.69 12.52 13.14
C ARG A 267 11.50 13.36 13.60
N ILE A 268 11.40 13.66 14.89
CA ILE A 268 10.30 14.44 15.50
C ILE A 268 10.24 15.87 14.93
N THR A 269 11.38 16.47 14.63
CA THR A 269 11.48 17.84 14.08
C THR A 269 11.32 17.91 12.57
N GLY A 270 10.90 16.84 11.89
CA GLY A 270 10.53 16.85 10.48
C GLY A 270 11.56 16.25 9.52
N SER A 271 12.55 15.50 10.05
CA SER A 271 13.53 14.75 9.22
C SER A 271 14.25 15.65 8.18
N SER A 272 14.76 16.81 8.62
CA SER A 272 15.41 17.79 7.76
C SER A 272 16.70 17.31 7.08
N ASP A 273 17.24 16.18 7.52
CA ASP A 273 18.35 15.46 6.88
C ASP A 273 17.93 14.73 5.58
N MET A 274 16.63 14.58 5.36
CA MET A 274 16.04 13.94 4.17
C MET A 274 15.11 14.89 3.40
N TYR A 275 14.37 15.70 4.12
CA TYR A 275 13.37 16.62 3.53
C TYR A 275 13.79 18.05 3.84
N ASP A 276 14.55 18.64 2.91
CA ASP A 276 14.94 20.04 3.03
C ASP A 276 13.69 20.94 3.12
N PRO A 277 13.53 21.69 4.23
CA PRO A 277 12.36 22.56 4.42
C PRO A 277 12.14 23.59 3.32
N ALA A 278 13.21 24.02 2.65
CA ALA A 278 13.13 25.03 1.60
C ALA A 278 12.64 24.47 0.26
N SER A 279 12.90 23.17 -0.02
CA SER A 279 12.56 22.56 -1.32
C SER A 279 11.41 21.55 -1.23
N ARG A 280 11.35 20.72 -0.18
CA ARG A 280 10.34 19.65 -0.05
C ARG A 280 9.32 19.89 1.06
N GLY A 281 9.70 20.60 2.10
CA GLY A 281 8.87 20.86 3.28
C GLY A 281 8.63 19.62 4.15
N TYR A 282 8.09 19.87 5.34
CA TYR A 282 7.82 18.80 6.33
C TYR A 282 6.65 17.90 5.93
N SER A 283 5.73 18.35 5.09
CA SER A 283 4.58 17.59 4.59
C SER A 283 4.96 16.45 3.64
N ALA A 284 6.20 16.40 3.17
CA ALA A 284 6.72 15.28 2.39
C ALA A 284 6.89 14.01 3.22
N SER A 285 6.97 14.11 4.56
CA SER A 285 7.16 12.97 5.46
C SER A 285 5.85 12.47 6.04
N VAL A 286 5.43 11.27 5.68
CA VAL A 286 4.36 10.54 6.34
C VAL A 286 4.98 9.68 7.43
N ASN A 287 4.81 10.09 8.69
CA ASN A 287 5.41 9.44 9.85
C ASN A 287 4.51 8.30 10.36
N PHE A 288 5.08 7.15 10.64
CA PHE A 288 4.35 6.00 11.18
C PHE A 288 5.24 5.13 12.07
N LEU A 289 4.63 4.32 12.93
CA LEU A 289 5.30 3.32 13.77
C LEU A 289 4.99 1.90 13.31
N THR A 290 3.76 1.65 12.89
CA THR A 290 3.27 0.36 12.40
C THR A 290 2.47 0.59 11.12
N CYS A 291 2.44 -0.43 10.25
CA CYS A 291 1.61 -0.47 9.06
C CYS A 291 1.03 -1.89 8.90
N HIS A 292 0.59 -2.26 7.71
CA HIS A 292 0.14 -3.62 7.41
C HIS A 292 1.27 -4.65 7.49
N ASP A 293 2.50 -4.23 7.16
CA ASP A 293 3.71 -5.04 7.25
C ASP A 293 4.30 -5.05 8.65
N GLY A 294 4.90 -6.19 9.01
CA GLY A 294 5.59 -6.35 10.27
C GLY A 294 4.66 -6.62 11.45
N PHE A 295 5.07 -6.17 12.62
CA PHE A 295 4.33 -6.40 13.86
C PHE A 295 3.12 -5.47 13.99
N THR A 296 2.03 -6.00 14.54
CA THR A 296 0.98 -5.15 15.11
C THR A 296 1.54 -4.28 16.23
N LEU A 297 0.84 -3.21 16.62
CA LEU A 297 1.30 -2.36 17.72
C LEU A 297 1.46 -3.17 19.02
N TYR A 298 0.58 -4.12 19.27
CA TYR A 298 0.67 -4.99 20.45
C TYR A 298 1.91 -5.90 20.36
N ASP A 299 2.13 -6.57 19.24
CA ASP A 299 3.22 -7.50 19.07
C ASP A 299 4.59 -6.80 19.11
N LEU A 300 4.67 -5.57 18.58
CA LEU A 300 5.87 -4.74 18.59
C LEU A 300 6.42 -4.53 20.02
N TYR A 301 5.53 -4.43 21.00
CA TYR A 301 5.90 -4.21 22.41
C TYR A 301 5.88 -5.50 23.25
N SER A 302 5.34 -6.58 22.72
CA SER A 302 5.12 -7.81 23.47
C SER A 302 6.12 -8.91 23.13
N TYR A 303 6.59 -8.99 21.87
CA TYR A 303 7.39 -10.10 21.37
C TYR A 303 8.74 -9.65 20.83
N ASN A 304 9.74 -10.53 20.97
CA ASN A 304 11.07 -10.37 20.38
C ASN A 304 11.17 -11.08 19.03
N GLU A 305 10.30 -12.05 18.77
CA GLU A 305 10.28 -12.88 17.58
C GLU A 305 8.88 -12.89 16.96
N LYS A 306 8.83 -13.23 15.69
CA LYS A 306 7.61 -13.35 14.94
C LYS A 306 6.86 -14.62 15.33
N HIS A 307 5.52 -14.53 15.46
CA HIS A 307 4.63 -15.63 15.81
C HIS A 307 3.52 -15.78 14.78
N ASN A 308 3.90 -16.06 13.53
CA ASN A 308 2.99 -16.18 12.37
C ASN A 308 2.79 -17.64 11.92
N GLU A 309 3.10 -18.63 12.76
CA GLU A 309 3.00 -20.06 12.43
C GLU A 309 1.61 -20.43 11.92
N LYS A 310 0.58 -19.80 12.47
CA LYS A 310 -0.83 -20.01 12.06
C LYS A 310 -1.15 -19.57 10.64
N ASN A 311 -0.27 -18.79 10.00
CA ASN A 311 -0.40 -18.45 8.58
C ASN A 311 0.05 -19.58 7.65
N GLY A 312 0.73 -20.61 8.18
CA GLY A 312 1.16 -21.80 7.41
C GLY A 312 2.38 -21.57 6.52
N TRP A 313 3.16 -20.51 6.76
CA TRP A 313 4.39 -20.18 6.03
C TRP A 313 5.65 -20.34 6.88
N ASN A 314 5.59 -21.09 7.99
CA ASN A 314 6.73 -21.31 8.90
C ASN A 314 7.46 -20.02 9.31
N ASN A 315 6.70 -18.97 9.61
CA ASN A 315 7.21 -17.64 9.92
C ASN A 315 8.07 -16.97 8.83
N THR A 316 7.93 -17.38 7.56
CA THR A 316 8.67 -16.77 6.43
C THR A 316 7.88 -15.64 5.76
N ASP A 317 6.61 -15.47 6.09
CA ASP A 317 5.72 -14.45 5.55
C ASP A 317 6.01 -13.04 6.08
N CYS A 318 5.74 -12.04 5.28
CA CYS A 318 5.63 -10.60 5.58
C CYS A 318 6.86 -9.83 6.04
N LEU A 319 8.00 -10.42 6.37
CA LEU A 319 9.11 -9.69 6.99
C LEU A 319 10.43 -9.70 6.23
N LEU A 320 10.47 -10.26 5.04
CA LEU A 320 11.73 -10.36 4.29
C LEU A 320 12.19 -9.01 3.73
N TYR A 321 11.28 -8.02 3.62
CA TYR A 321 11.52 -6.77 2.91
C TYR A 321 11.29 -5.51 3.75
N THR A 322 10.85 -5.64 5.00
CA THR A 322 10.74 -4.50 5.89
C THR A 322 12.05 -4.28 6.63
N SER A 323 12.43 -3.04 6.79
CA SER A 323 13.57 -2.68 7.65
C SER A 323 13.42 -3.34 9.02
N PRO A 324 14.52 -3.80 9.64
CA PRO A 324 14.46 -4.51 10.90
C PRO A 324 13.66 -3.75 11.94
N SER A 325 12.61 -4.37 12.44
CA SER A 325 11.92 -3.89 13.64
C SER A 325 12.83 -4.07 14.85
N PRO A 326 12.74 -3.23 15.89
CA PRO A 326 13.38 -3.51 17.18
C PRO A 326 13.02 -4.87 17.76
N ARG A 327 11.94 -5.48 17.29
CA ARG A 327 11.48 -6.83 17.66
C ARG A 327 11.75 -7.89 16.59
N ASP A 328 12.40 -7.54 15.47
CA ASP A 328 12.84 -8.52 14.48
C ASP A 328 13.95 -9.39 15.08
N PRO A 329 13.88 -10.72 14.93
CA PRO A 329 14.90 -11.64 15.45
C PRO A 329 16.32 -11.34 14.96
N LYS A 330 16.48 -10.71 13.83
CA LYS A 330 17.79 -10.33 13.29
C LYS A 330 18.41 -9.13 14.00
N THR A 331 17.63 -8.37 14.75
CA THR A 331 18.08 -7.16 15.43
C THR A 331 17.80 -7.15 16.92
N SER A 332 16.98 -8.08 17.42
CA SER A 332 16.72 -8.20 18.86
C SER A 332 17.91 -8.90 19.51
N ARG A 333 18.70 -8.18 20.22
CA ARG A 333 19.61 -8.66 21.27
C ARG A 333 19.28 -7.96 22.56
#